data_8207cb41595bf94116d23f20c0d818f9
#
_entry.id   8207cb41595bf94116d23f20c0d818f9
#
_cell.length_a   1.000
_cell.length_b   1.000
_cell.length_c   1.000
_cell.angle_alpha   90.00
_cell.angle_beta   90.00
_cell.angle_gamma   90.00
#
_symmetry.space_group_name_H-M   'P 1'
#
loop_
_entity.id
_entity.type
_entity.pdbx_description
1 polymer ?
#
loop_
_entity_poly.entity_id
_entity_poly.type
_entity_poly.pdbx_seq_one_letter_code
_entity_poly.pdbx_strand_id
1 'polypeptide(L)'
;MKFIKWLVMSVAAVSMLISCEDMKQGTPEAPKIMVSPESSNFTAGGGSVVLALFANADWSVSDVPQWLTVSPMSGGESIIRQDITIKAEANTGGAREATLVFAMDGASCEVKIKQEHSYGSEVPDEILFYESFKSSIGNFTIKDVKVPEKLG
;
A
#
# COMPACT_ATOMS: atom_id res chain seq x y z
N MET A 1 -54.49 -76.61 -26.20
CA MET A 1 -54.58 -76.24 -24.79
C MET A 1 -53.24 -76.50 -24.13
N LYS A 2 -52.37 -75.60 -24.13
CA LYS A 2 -51.17 -75.66 -23.26
C LYS A 2 -50.68 -74.22 -23.00
N PHE A 3 -50.85 -73.73 -21.81
CA PHE A 3 -50.42 -72.42 -21.36
C PHE A 3 -48.92 -72.44 -21.10
N ILE A 4 -48.17 -71.75 -21.90
CA ILE A 4 -46.76 -71.57 -21.67
C ILE A 4 -46.64 -70.39 -20.71
N LYS A 5 -46.22 -70.72 -19.50
CA LYS A 5 -45.85 -69.68 -18.48
C LYS A 5 -44.59 -69.02 -18.92
N TRP A 6 -44.67 -67.73 -19.23
CA TRP A 6 -43.53 -66.88 -19.42
C TRP A 6 -42.94 -66.54 -18.05
N LEU A 7 -41.78 -67.06 -17.82
CA LEU A 7 -40.98 -66.73 -16.70
C LEU A 7 -40.27 -65.44 -17.07
N VAL A 8 -40.76 -64.30 -16.53
CA VAL A 8 -40.09 -63.02 -16.67
C VAL A 8 -38.96 -63.02 -15.68
N MET A 9 -37.77 -63.24 -16.19
CA MET A 9 -36.53 -63.05 -15.42
C MET A 9 -36.27 -61.53 -15.31
N SER A 10 -36.59 -60.94 -14.15
CA SER A 10 -36.29 -59.59 -13.84
C SER A 10 -34.77 -59.48 -13.58
N VAL A 11 -34.06 -59.03 -14.59
CA VAL A 11 -32.66 -58.56 -14.37
C VAL A 11 -32.72 -57.26 -13.67
N ALA A 12 -32.49 -57.30 -12.39
CA ALA A 12 -32.23 -56.07 -11.60
C ALA A 12 -30.91 -55.47 -12.05
N ALA A 13 -30.97 -54.49 -12.94
CA ALA A 13 -29.86 -53.65 -13.24
C ALA A 13 -29.56 -52.82 -11.98
N VAL A 14 -28.56 -53.21 -11.24
CA VAL A 14 -27.97 -52.37 -10.19
C VAL A 14 -27.29 -51.23 -10.91
N SER A 15 -28.01 -50.13 -11.09
CA SER A 15 -27.45 -48.85 -11.45
C SER A 15 -26.60 -48.41 -10.27
N MET A 16 -25.30 -48.62 -10.33
CA MET A 16 -24.34 -47.87 -9.51
C MET A 16 -24.46 -46.42 -9.93
N LEU A 17 -25.26 -45.69 -9.21
CA LEU A 17 -25.14 -44.23 -9.18
C LEU A 17 -23.77 -43.93 -8.57
N ILE A 18 -22.79 -43.76 -9.45
CA ILE A 18 -21.60 -43.00 -9.10
C ILE A 18 -22.13 -41.62 -8.87
N SER A 19 -22.50 -41.35 -7.63
CA SER A 19 -22.61 -39.97 -7.14
C SER A 19 -21.21 -39.38 -7.28
N CYS A 20 -20.94 -38.73 -8.40
CA CYS A 20 -19.95 -37.66 -8.37
C CYS A 20 -20.47 -36.74 -7.29
N GLU A 21 -19.91 -36.82 -6.11
CA GLU A 21 -19.98 -35.73 -5.17
C GLU A 21 -19.45 -34.56 -5.95
N ASP A 22 -20.37 -33.64 -6.28
CA ASP A 22 -20.00 -32.28 -6.68
C ASP A 22 -18.89 -31.88 -5.75
N MET A 23 -17.65 -31.83 -6.26
CA MET A 23 -16.64 -31.02 -5.64
C MET A 23 -17.35 -29.69 -5.51
N LYS A 24 -17.68 -29.32 -4.28
CA LYS A 24 -18.17 -28.01 -3.95
C LYS A 24 -17.17 -27.07 -4.55
N GLN A 25 -17.51 -26.55 -5.70
CA GLN A 25 -16.82 -25.46 -6.33
C GLN A 25 -16.86 -24.38 -5.25
N GLY A 26 -15.73 -24.17 -4.58
CA GLY A 26 -15.67 -23.25 -3.47
C GLY A 26 -16.31 -21.96 -3.94
N THR A 27 -17.24 -21.45 -3.18
CA THR A 27 -17.80 -20.12 -3.44
C THR A 27 -16.63 -19.21 -3.78
N PRO A 28 -16.65 -18.50 -4.92
CA PRO A 28 -15.56 -17.60 -5.27
C PRO A 28 -15.26 -16.74 -4.06
N GLU A 29 -14.02 -16.76 -3.61
CA GLU A 29 -13.63 -15.93 -2.48
C GLU A 29 -13.88 -14.45 -2.84
N ALA A 30 -14.48 -13.70 -1.92
CA ALA A 30 -14.76 -12.29 -2.16
C ALA A 30 -13.46 -11.54 -2.52
N PRO A 31 -13.52 -10.57 -3.44
CA PRO A 31 -12.36 -9.77 -3.81
C PRO A 31 -11.68 -9.18 -2.58
N LYS A 32 -10.38 -9.37 -2.46
CA LYS A 32 -9.61 -8.91 -1.30
C LYS A 32 -8.24 -8.43 -1.72
N ILE A 33 -7.96 -7.17 -1.43
CA ILE A 33 -6.64 -6.56 -1.58
C ILE A 33 -6.24 -5.91 -0.26
N MET A 34 -5.00 -6.08 0.13
CA MET A 34 -4.42 -5.51 1.35
C MET A 34 -3.02 -5.03 1.07
N VAL A 35 -2.69 -3.84 1.56
CA VAL A 35 -1.34 -3.28 1.50
C VAL A 35 -0.92 -2.86 2.91
N SER A 36 0.31 -3.11 3.27
CA SER A 36 0.87 -2.77 4.58
C SER A 36 2.32 -2.28 4.43
N PRO A 37 2.67 -1.18 5.08
CA PRO A 37 1.81 -0.25 5.82
C PRO A 37 0.88 0.57 4.91
N GLU A 38 -0.24 1.04 5.45
CA GLU A 38 -1.22 1.88 4.73
C GLU A 38 -0.79 3.37 4.65
N SER A 39 0.34 3.70 5.25
CA SER A 39 0.93 5.03 5.15
C SER A 39 2.44 4.98 5.28
N SER A 40 3.11 5.93 4.63
CA SER A 40 4.56 6.09 4.72
C SER A 40 4.96 7.55 4.66
N ASN A 41 5.99 7.91 5.43
CA ASN A 41 6.54 9.24 5.47
C ASN A 41 7.95 9.24 4.91
N PHE A 42 8.24 10.20 4.04
CA PHE A 42 9.57 10.46 3.51
C PHE A 42 10.10 11.78 4.05
N THR A 43 11.39 11.83 4.32
CA THR A 43 12.07 13.10 4.53
C THR A 43 12.14 13.92 3.24
N ALA A 44 12.50 15.18 3.34
CA ALA A 44 12.72 16.02 2.17
C ALA A 44 13.75 15.43 1.19
N GLY A 45 14.75 14.70 1.67
CA GLY A 45 15.77 14.05 0.83
C GLY A 45 15.22 12.92 -0.05
N GLY A 46 13.97 12.51 0.13
CA GLY A 46 13.39 11.36 -0.56
C GLY A 46 13.83 10.03 0.05
N GLY A 47 13.79 8.98 -0.75
CA GLY A 47 14.18 7.63 -0.32
C GLY A 47 13.29 6.55 -0.91
N SER A 48 13.35 5.36 -0.33
CA SER A 48 12.55 4.22 -0.75
C SER A 48 11.93 3.50 0.44
N VAL A 49 10.73 2.98 0.25
CA VAL A 49 10.02 2.12 1.20
C VAL A 49 9.49 0.91 0.44
N VAL A 50 9.40 -0.22 1.13
CA VAL A 50 8.80 -1.45 0.60
C VAL A 50 7.50 -1.72 1.35
N LEU A 51 6.41 -1.84 0.60
CA LEU A 51 5.11 -2.26 1.10
C LEU A 51 4.90 -3.73 0.81
N ALA A 52 4.17 -4.42 1.67
CA ALA A 52 3.70 -5.77 1.43
C ALA A 52 2.27 -5.72 0.86
N LEU A 53 2.05 -6.33 -0.29
CA LEU A 53 0.74 -6.44 -0.92
C LEU A 53 0.30 -7.90 -0.98
N PHE A 54 -0.98 -8.14 -0.74
CA PHE A 54 -1.68 -9.41 -0.92
C PHE A 54 -2.95 -9.14 -1.71
N ALA A 55 -3.19 -9.88 -2.77
CA ALA A 55 -4.40 -9.76 -3.60
C ALA A 55 -4.83 -11.13 -4.11
N ASN A 56 -6.13 -11.40 -4.12
CA ASN A 56 -6.68 -12.65 -4.65
C ASN A 56 -7.20 -12.52 -6.10
N ALA A 57 -6.76 -11.49 -6.82
CA ALA A 57 -6.92 -11.32 -8.26
C ALA A 57 -5.88 -10.34 -8.81
N ASP A 58 -5.91 -10.10 -10.11
CA ASP A 58 -5.05 -9.10 -10.77
C ASP A 58 -5.33 -7.71 -10.22
N TRP A 59 -4.27 -6.98 -9.95
CA TRP A 59 -4.33 -5.65 -9.37
C TRP A 59 -3.47 -4.63 -10.11
N SER A 60 -3.77 -3.36 -9.92
CA SER A 60 -2.96 -2.24 -10.41
C SER A 60 -2.97 -1.08 -9.42
N VAL A 61 -1.99 -0.20 -9.52
CA VAL A 61 -1.94 1.05 -8.75
C VAL A 61 -2.20 2.24 -9.66
N SER A 62 -2.98 3.21 -9.17
CA SER A 62 -3.26 4.49 -9.82
C SER A 62 -2.88 5.67 -8.92
N ASP A 63 -3.09 6.87 -9.46
CA ASP A 63 -2.89 8.15 -8.78
C ASP A 63 -1.45 8.38 -8.30
N VAL A 64 -0.49 7.81 -9.04
CA VAL A 64 0.94 7.97 -8.77
C VAL A 64 1.42 9.34 -9.29
N PRO A 65 1.77 10.30 -8.42
CA PRO A 65 2.28 11.59 -8.85
C PRO A 65 3.71 11.47 -9.41
N GLN A 66 4.12 12.46 -10.18
CA GLN A 66 5.44 12.43 -10.86
C GLN A 66 6.64 12.30 -9.93
N TRP A 67 6.51 12.72 -8.68
CA TRP A 67 7.60 12.65 -7.70
C TRP A 67 7.70 11.29 -6.99
N LEU A 68 6.81 10.36 -7.30
CA LEU A 68 6.87 8.97 -6.83
C LEU A 68 7.12 8.02 -8.00
N THR A 69 7.89 7.00 -7.73
CA THR A 69 8.01 5.82 -8.59
C THR A 69 7.53 4.61 -7.81
N VAL A 70 6.63 3.83 -8.39
CA VAL A 70 6.10 2.60 -7.79
C VAL A 70 6.50 1.42 -8.66
N SER A 71 6.99 0.36 -8.09
CA SER A 71 7.39 -0.84 -8.81
C SER A 71 7.15 -2.12 -7.98
N PRO A 72 6.43 -3.10 -8.54
CA PRO A 72 5.67 -3.07 -9.79
C PRO A 72 4.42 -2.19 -9.69
N MET A 73 3.87 -1.75 -10.82
CA MET A 73 2.62 -0.97 -10.89
C MET A 73 1.37 -1.84 -11.05
N SER A 74 1.54 -3.11 -11.29
CA SER A 74 0.46 -4.09 -11.41
C SER A 74 1.02 -5.49 -11.16
N GLY A 75 0.16 -6.43 -10.87
CA GLY A 75 0.51 -7.83 -10.69
C GLY A 75 -0.70 -8.73 -10.72
N GLY A 76 -0.46 -10.02 -10.70
CA GLY A 76 -1.49 -11.05 -10.66
C GLY A 76 -1.90 -11.41 -9.24
N GLU A 77 -2.86 -12.32 -9.15
CA GLU A 77 -3.24 -12.97 -7.91
C GLU A 77 -2.03 -13.50 -7.15
N SER A 78 -1.95 -13.20 -5.87
CA SER A 78 -0.96 -13.79 -4.98
C SER A 78 -1.45 -13.83 -3.54
N ILE A 79 -1.61 -15.03 -3.04
CA ILE A 79 -1.87 -15.28 -1.62
C ILE A 79 -0.60 -15.15 -0.77
N ILE A 80 0.55 -15.06 -1.41
CA ILE A 80 1.82 -14.77 -0.74
C ILE A 80 2.15 -13.28 -0.89
N ARG A 81 3.00 -12.79 0.00
CA ARG A 81 3.46 -11.42 -0.01
C ARG A 81 4.11 -11.03 -1.35
N GLN A 82 3.64 -9.95 -1.93
CA GLN A 82 4.32 -9.24 -3.01
C GLN A 82 4.95 -7.96 -2.44
N ASP A 83 6.19 -7.72 -2.79
CA ASP A 83 6.90 -6.51 -2.38
C ASP A 83 6.72 -5.40 -3.41
N ILE A 84 6.17 -4.28 -2.98
CA ILE A 84 5.98 -3.07 -3.79
C ILE A 84 6.94 -2.02 -3.28
N THR A 85 7.89 -1.63 -4.12
CA THR A 85 8.82 -0.56 -3.81
C THR A 85 8.25 0.78 -4.23
N ILE A 86 8.16 1.72 -3.29
CA ILE A 86 7.82 3.12 -3.56
C ILE A 86 9.08 3.93 -3.33
N LYS A 87 9.47 4.72 -4.33
CA LYS A 87 10.60 5.64 -4.26
C LYS A 87 10.10 7.07 -4.41
N ALA A 88 10.49 7.93 -3.49
CA ALA A 88 10.23 9.37 -3.55
C ALA A 88 11.49 10.11 -3.98
N GLU A 89 11.33 11.05 -4.91
CA GLU A 89 12.37 12.01 -5.28
C GLU A 89 12.58 13.04 -4.18
N ALA A 90 13.75 13.68 -4.17
CA ALA A 90 14.01 14.78 -3.26
C ALA A 90 12.97 15.92 -3.43
N ASN A 91 12.53 16.46 -2.32
CA ASN A 91 11.62 17.58 -2.28
C ASN A 91 12.41 18.87 -1.95
N THR A 92 12.38 19.82 -2.86
CA THR A 92 13.03 21.13 -2.67
C THR A 92 12.02 22.24 -2.33
N GLY A 93 10.76 21.87 -2.14
CA GLY A 93 9.66 22.79 -1.86
C GLY A 93 8.92 22.48 -0.57
N GLY A 94 7.66 22.89 -0.50
CA GLY A 94 6.78 22.63 0.62
C GLY A 94 6.48 21.14 0.85
N ALA A 95 5.98 20.80 2.02
CA ALA A 95 5.50 19.44 2.30
C ALA A 95 4.46 19.02 1.27
N ARG A 96 4.48 17.75 0.87
CA ARG A 96 3.56 17.20 -0.14
C ARG A 96 3.01 15.85 0.28
N GLU A 97 1.82 15.56 -0.20
CA GLU A 97 1.11 14.32 0.10
C GLU A 97 0.57 13.71 -1.19
N ALA A 98 0.39 12.41 -1.18
CA ALA A 98 -0.29 11.66 -2.23
C ALA A 98 -1.05 10.49 -1.61
N THR A 99 -2.15 10.11 -2.26
CA THR A 99 -2.86 8.87 -1.95
C THR A 99 -2.76 7.96 -3.17
N LEU A 100 -2.09 6.84 -3.03
CA LEU A 100 -1.99 5.81 -4.05
C LEU A 100 -3.17 4.87 -3.90
N VAL A 101 -3.85 4.54 -4.99
CA VAL A 101 -4.97 3.60 -4.98
C VAL A 101 -4.54 2.28 -5.60
N PHE A 102 -4.50 1.24 -4.79
CA PHE A 102 -4.30 -0.14 -5.23
C PHE A 102 -5.66 -0.77 -5.44
N ALA A 103 -5.98 -1.14 -6.66
CA ALA A 103 -7.30 -1.63 -7.03
C ALA A 103 -7.24 -2.94 -7.80
N MET A 104 -8.26 -3.74 -7.61
CA MET A 104 -8.60 -4.94 -8.36
C MET A 104 -10.10 -4.94 -8.66
N ASP A 105 -10.59 -5.87 -9.43
CA ASP A 105 -12.04 -5.97 -9.66
C ASP A 105 -12.77 -6.25 -8.34
N GLY A 106 -13.68 -5.35 -7.99
CA GLY A 106 -14.53 -5.44 -6.79
C GLY A 106 -13.88 -5.04 -5.46
N ALA A 107 -12.59 -4.64 -5.42
CA ALA A 107 -11.94 -4.18 -4.18
C ALA A 107 -10.82 -3.17 -4.44
N SER A 108 -10.58 -2.29 -3.46
CA SER A 108 -9.46 -1.37 -3.49
C SER A 108 -8.96 -1.05 -2.07
N CYS A 109 -7.73 -0.59 -1.98
CA CYS A 109 -7.17 0.00 -0.76
C CYS A 109 -6.31 1.21 -1.09
N GLU A 110 -6.19 2.11 -0.13
CA GLU A 110 -5.46 3.37 -0.27
C GLU A 110 -4.20 3.35 0.59
N VAL A 111 -3.12 3.91 0.06
CA VAL A 111 -1.88 4.13 0.79
C VAL A 111 -1.55 5.61 0.77
N LYS A 112 -1.42 6.21 1.95
CA LYS A 112 -1.10 7.64 2.11
C LYS A 112 0.40 7.83 2.19
N ILE A 113 0.92 8.65 1.29
CA ILE A 113 2.33 9.01 1.25
C ILE A 113 2.47 10.48 1.60
N LYS A 114 3.33 10.76 2.55
CA LYS A 114 3.68 12.13 2.94
C LYS A 114 5.17 12.34 2.74
N GLN A 115 5.54 13.53 2.33
CA GLN A 115 6.94 13.92 2.28
C GLN A 115 7.12 15.30 2.90
N GLU A 116 8.10 15.39 3.79
CA GLU A 116 8.44 16.62 4.48
C GLU A 116 8.89 17.69 3.49
N HIS A 117 8.72 18.95 3.91
CA HIS A 117 9.29 20.08 3.20
C HIS A 117 10.80 20.11 3.35
N SER A 118 11.48 20.62 2.34
CA SER A 118 12.87 21.01 2.48
C SER A 118 12.92 22.34 3.22
N TYR A 119 13.56 22.33 4.35
CA TYR A 119 14.08 23.60 4.87
C TYR A 119 15.21 23.98 3.91
N GLY A 120 14.92 24.86 2.93
CA GLY A 120 15.99 25.55 2.23
C GLY A 120 16.95 26.11 3.28
N SER A 121 18.17 26.41 2.91
CA SER A 121 19.17 27.00 3.82
C SER A 121 18.75 28.33 4.45
N GLU A 122 17.54 28.76 4.20
CA GLU A 122 16.86 29.84 4.92
C GLU A 122 16.10 29.26 6.10
N VAL A 123 16.84 28.79 7.09
CA VAL A 123 16.33 28.78 8.45
C VAL A 123 16.05 30.25 8.73
N PRO A 124 14.81 30.66 9.02
CA PRO A 124 14.61 32.01 9.50
C PRO A 124 15.49 32.17 10.77
N ASP A 125 16.50 33.00 10.70
CA ASP A 125 17.45 33.24 11.79
C ASP A 125 16.77 33.62 13.13
N GLU A 126 15.46 33.80 13.10
CA GLU A 126 14.70 34.35 14.22
C GLU A 126 14.12 33.29 15.17
N ILE A 127 14.08 32.01 14.81
CA ILE A 127 13.38 31.01 15.64
C ILE A 127 14.32 30.08 16.43
N LEU A 128 15.56 29.90 16.03
CA LEU A 128 16.39 28.84 16.61
C LEU A 128 17.25 29.24 17.78
N PHE A 129 17.43 30.52 18.07
CA PHE A 129 18.35 30.93 19.12
C PHE A 129 17.69 31.47 20.39
N TYR A 130 16.44 31.89 20.37
CA TYR A 130 15.87 32.63 21.50
C TYR A 130 15.28 31.75 22.61
N GLU A 131 14.70 30.61 22.29
CA GLU A 131 14.03 29.80 23.31
C GLU A 131 14.96 28.77 23.98
N SER A 132 15.95 28.25 23.24
CA SER A 132 16.84 27.22 23.77
C SER A 132 17.92 27.79 24.71
N PHE A 133 18.31 29.04 24.54
CA PHE A 133 19.33 29.68 25.39
C PHE A 133 18.78 30.28 26.68
N LYS A 134 17.50 30.60 26.70
CA LYS A 134 16.90 31.23 27.89
C LYS A 134 16.73 30.25 29.06
N SER A 135 16.74 28.97 28.79
CA SER A 135 16.54 27.92 29.80
C SER A 135 17.85 27.38 30.39
N SER A 136 19.00 27.55 29.74
CA SER A 136 20.22 26.86 30.14
C SER A 136 21.33 27.70 30.74
N ILE A 137 21.32 29.03 30.57
CA ILE A 137 22.41 29.86 31.08
C ILE A 137 21.83 31.15 31.70
N GLY A 138 21.44 31.05 32.94
CA GLY A 138 21.15 32.24 33.76
C GLY A 138 22.40 33.09 33.89
N ASN A 139 22.52 34.12 33.12
CA ASN A 139 23.56 35.18 33.19
C ASN A 139 24.59 35.25 32.06
N PHE A 140 24.22 34.92 30.84
CA PHE A 140 25.06 35.23 29.69
C PHE A 140 24.59 36.55 29.03
N THR A 141 25.37 37.59 29.17
CA THR A 141 25.13 38.85 28.46
C THR A 141 25.89 38.79 27.14
N ILE A 142 25.17 38.64 26.03
CA ILE A 142 25.77 38.73 24.69
C ILE A 142 26.09 40.24 24.46
N LYS A 143 27.29 40.62 24.78
CA LYS A 143 27.87 41.88 24.27
C LYS A 143 28.57 41.50 22.99
N ASP A 144 28.22 42.12 21.89
CA ASP A 144 28.90 42.02 20.59
C ASP A 144 28.46 40.89 19.60
N VAL A 145 27.20 40.60 19.48
CA VAL A 145 26.70 40.01 18.24
C VAL A 145 26.46 41.13 17.24
N LYS A 146 27.41 41.37 16.33
CA LYS A 146 27.15 42.17 15.13
C LYS A 146 26.20 41.41 14.24
N VAL A 147 24.95 41.85 14.19
CA VAL A 147 24.00 41.40 13.16
C VAL A 147 24.55 41.90 11.81
N PRO A 148 24.81 41.02 10.83
CA PRO A 148 25.20 41.49 9.51
C PRO A 148 24.07 42.34 8.95
N GLU A 149 24.40 43.59 8.58
CA GLU A 149 23.48 44.48 7.89
C GLU A 149 23.02 43.78 6.59
N LYS A 150 21.73 43.80 6.40
CA LYS A 150 21.06 43.30 5.20
C LYS A 150 21.74 43.88 3.97
N LEU A 151 22.42 43.05 3.19
CA LEU A 151 22.88 43.43 1.87
C LEU A 151 21.65 43.69 0.99
N GLY A 152 21.52 44.93 0.55
CA GLY A 152 20.48 45.46 -0.29
C GLY A 152 20.45 44.87 -1.72
#